data_5ae08f76f77b38c57f15685ad2de36d7
#
_entry.id   5ae08f76f77b38c57f15685ad2de36d7
#
_cell.length_a   1.000
_cell.length_b   1.000
_cell.length_c   1.000
_cell.angle_alpha   90.00
_cell.angle_beta   90.00
_cell.angle_gamma   90.00
#
_symmetry.space_group_name_H-M   'P 1'
#
loop_
_entity.id
_entity.type
_entity.pdbx_description
1 polymer ?
#
loop_
_entity_poly.entity_id
_entity_poly.type
_entity_poly.pdbx_seq_one_letter_code
_entity_poly.pdbx_strand_id
1 'polypeptide(L)'
;MKSKLLSLLLALCLLTGCTPAPAETTAAAADTAVTFTDDLGRTVTVDKPQRVAALLGSFAQVWMLAGGEVIATADDAWDDFHLDLPEDAVNLGGTKHLSLELLLSAQPDFILASTNTRQNMEMQETLESTGIPVAYFDVFDFDDYLRLLKICTQITGCEDRYETYGTAVQTEIDAVIAQSKQRLKTQEAPSVLFLRASASAVHVKNSEGVVLGDILKNLGCVNIADSDATLLENLSIERILEADPDFIFIVQQGDNAEGTKAYVQQFLQEHPAWAQLTAVKNDNVFFMEKSLFGLKPNHRWGEAYAMVEEILRNG
;
A
#
# COMPACT_ATOMS: atom_id res chain seq x y z
N MET A 1 22.06 59.97 94.07
CA MET A 1 23.47 59.90 93.77
C MET A 1 23.79 58.55 93.17
N LYS A 2 24.39 58.52 91.97
CA LYS A 2 24.99 57.42 91.23
C LYS A 2 24.04 56.34 90.69
N SER A 3 23.61 56.60 89.48
CA SER A 3 23.03 55.67 88.52
C SER A 3 24.03 54.66 88.02
N LYS A 4 23.65 53.44 87.83
CA LYS A 4 24.36 52.51 87.00
C LYS A 4 23.48 52.12 85.83
N LEU A 5 23.83 52.59 84.67
CA LEU A 5 23.27 52.11 83.37
C LEU A 5 23.80 50.69 83.11
N LEU A 6 22.87 49.79 82.85
CA LEU A 6 23.18 48.43 82.33
C LEU A 6 22.78 48.39 80.84
N SER A 7 23.78 48.37 79.99
CA SER A 7 23.60 48.22 78.55
C SER A 7 23.26 46.78 78.18
N LEU A 8 22.09 46.56 77.62
CA LEU A 8 21.63 45.29 77.06
C LEU A 8 21.99 45.26 75.56
N LEU A 9 22.97 44.47 75.19
CA LEU A 9 23.32 44.24 73.76
C LEU A 9 22.37 43.18 73.21
N LEU A 10 21.50 43.60 72.27
CA LEU A 10 20.60 42.74 71.52
C LEU A 10 21.35 42.22 70.29
N ALA A 11 21.76 40.95 70.27
CA ALA A 11 22.34 40.30 69.11
C ALA A 11 21.25 39.89 68.17
N LEU A 12 21.19 40.55 66.99
CA LEU A 12 20.25 40.25 65.90
C LEU A 12 20.87 39.14 65.03
N CYS A 13 20.45 37.90 65.19
CA CYS A 13 20.80 36.79 64.29
C CYS A 13 20.06 36.93 62.95
N LEU A 14 20.75 37.33 61.92
CA LEU A 14 20.27 37.25 60.51
C LEU A 14 20.28 35.77 60.07
N LEU A 15 19.09 35.17 60.10
CA LEU A 15 18.84 33.87 59.38
C LEU A 15 18.70 34.16 57.91
N THR A 16 19.76 33.93 57.15
CA THR A 16 19.69 33.84 55.67
C THR A 16 19.02 32.54 55.34
N GLY A 17 17.72 32.59 55.04
CA GLY A 17 16.99 31.47 54.46
C GLY A 17 17.44 31.25 53.03
N CYS A 18 18.17 30.18 52.77
CA CYS A 18 18.32 29.62 51.44
C CYS A 18 16.96 29.07 50.98
N THR A 19 16.21 29.80 50.18
CA THR A 19 15.14 29.23 49.37
C THR A 19 15.76 28.34 48.30
N PRO A 20 15.41 27.04 48.22
CA PRO A 20 15.80 26.25 47.09
C PRO A 20 15.11 26.83 45.86
N ALA A 21 15.89 27.11 44.77
CA ALA A 21 15.38 27.42 43.47
C ALA A 21 14.44 26.30 43.03
N PRO A 22 13.29 26.63 42.38
CA PRO A 22 12.46 25.61 41.82
C PRO A 22 13.31 24.82 40.83
N ALA A 23 13.42 23.50 41.01
CA ALA A 23 13.98 22.60 40.03
C ALA A 23 13.20 22.83 38.74
N GLU A 24 13.86 23.33 37.72
CA GLU A 24 13.36 23.27 36.33
C GLU A 24 13.08 21.78 36.08
N THR A 25 11.79 21.43 36.07
CA THR A 25 11.34 20.17 35.55
C THR A 25 11.67 20.25 34.04
N THR A 26 12.81 19.71 33.64
CA THR A 26 13.05 19.36 32.25
C THR A 26 11.90 18.43 31.88
N ALA A 27 10.93 18.95 31.14
CA ALA A 27 9.94 18.12 30.49
C ALA A 27 10.74 17.08 29.71
N ALA A 28 10.60 15.81 30.08
CA ALA A 28 11.15 14.74 29.28
C ALA A 28 10.62 14.97 27.87
N ALA A 29 11.53 15.13 26.91
CA ALA A 29 11.16 15.18 25.51
C ALA A 29 10.27 13.95 25.26
N ALA A 30 9.02 14.20 24.84
CA ALA A 30 8.14 13.10 24.53
C ALA A 30 8.89 12.21 23.51
N ASP A 31 8.96 10.93 23.79
CA ASP A 31 9.54 9.95 22.88
C ASP A 31 8.71 9.99 21.60
N THR A 32 9.23 10.62 20.57
CA THR A 32 8.53 10.84 19.29
C THR A 32 8.79 9.70 18.31
N ALA A 33 9.65 8.76 18.71
CA ALA A 33 9.99 7.61 17.89
C ALA A 33 8.81 6.63 17.82
N VAL A 34 8.48 6.22 16.60
CA VAL A 34 7.47 5.18 16.35
C VAL A 34 8.16 3.85 16.17
N THR A 35 7.75 2.86 16.96
CA THR A 35 8.27 1.50 16.90
C THR A 35 7.15 0.55 16.46
N PHE A 36 7.41 -0.25 15.44
CA PHE A 36 6.47 -1.22 14.87
C PHE A 36 7.18 -2.48 14.38
N THR A 37 6.40 -3.51 14.07
CA THR A 37 6.91 -4.72 13.42
C THR A 37 6.58 -4.66 11.94
N ASP A 38 7.59 -4.85 11.08
CA ASP A 38 7.40 -4.95 9.63
C ASP A 38 7.02 -6.37 9.19
N ASP A 39 6.79 -6.57 7.88
CA ASP A 39 6.32 -7.85 7.35
C ASP A 39 7.43 -8.93 7.20
N LEU A 40 8.68 -8.57 7.50
CA LEU A 40 9.75 -9.54 7.74
C LEU A 40 9.83 -9.96 9.21
N GLY A 41 8.92 -9.49 10.08
CA GLY A 41 8.89 -9.78 11.50
C GLY A 41 9.95 -9.02 12.31
N ARG A 42 10.54 -7.96 11.76
CA ARG A 42 11.59 -7.17 12.41
C ARG A 42 10.99 -5.98 13.14
N THR A 43 11.57 -5.63 14.27
CA THR A 43 11.25 -4.39 14.96
C THR A 43 11.99 -3.24 14.30
N VAL A 44 11.24 -2.26 13.79
CA VAL A 44 11.76 -1.04 13.16
C VAL A 44 11.36 0.15 14.03
N THR A 45 12.31 1.03 14.32
CA THR A 45 12.09 2.27 15.06
C THR A 45 12.50 3.45 14.20
N VAL A 46 11.58 4.41 14.05
CA VAL A 46 11.76 5.59 13.20
C VAL A 46 11.42 6.84 14.01
N ASP A 47 12.31 7.82 14.02
CA ASP A 47 12.12 9.09 14.73
C ASP A 47 12.14 10.26 13.75
N LYS A 48 10.97 10.75 13.36
CA LYS A 48 10.73 11.93 12.52
C LYS A 48 11.67 12.02 11.31
N PRO A 49 11.63 11.07 10.41
CA PRO A 49 12.51 11.04 9.26
C PRO A 49 12.27 12.27 8.38
N GLN A 50 13.34 12.85 7.86
CA GLN A 50 13.31 14.03 7.01
C GLN A 50 13.63 13.70 5.54
N ARG A 51 14.24 12.56 5.30
CA ARG A 51 14.74 12.15 3.99
C ARG A 51 14.27 10.72 3.68
N VAL A 52 13.02 10.62 3.27
CA VAL A 52 12.38 9.31 3.04
C VAL A 52 12.51 8.87 1.59
N ALA A 53 13.00 7.65 1.39
CA ALA A 53 12.97 6.98 0.10
C ALA A 53 11.91 5.88 0.11
N ALA A 54 11.16 5.75 -0.98
CA ALA A 54 10.19 4.67 -1.19
C ALA A 54 10.57 3.89 -2.45
N LEU A 55 10.78 2.58 -2.32
CA LEU A 55 11.28 1.77 -3.43
C LEU A 55 10.19 1.34 -4.42
N LEU A 56 8.97 1.86 -4.27
CA LEU A 56 7.82 1.73 -5.18
C LEU A 56 7.02 3.03 -5.19
N GLY A 57 6.49 3.44 -6.33
CA GLY A 57 5.60 4.59 -6.44
C GLY A 57 4.34 4.47 -5.61
N SER A 58 3.78 3.25 -5.46
CA SER A 58 2.65 3.01 -4.57
C SER A 58 2.95 3.33 -3.10
N PHE A 59 4.15 3.01 -2.61
CA PHE A 59 4.57 3.32 -1.24
C PHE A 59 4.93 4.80 -1.08
N ALA A 60 5.52 5.41 -2.12
CA ALA A 60 5.70 6.86 -2.18
C ALA A 60 4.35 7.59 -2.02
N GLN A 61 3.32 7.13 -2.74
CA GLN A 61 1.98 7.70 -2.62
C GLN A 61 1.42 7.56 -1.19
N VAL A 62 1.54 6.38 -0.55
CA VAL A 62 1.05 6.18 0.83
C VAL A 62 1.77 7.12 1.80
N TRP A 63 3.10 7.26 1.67
CA TRP A 63 3.86 8.19 2.50
C TRP A 63 3.41 9.64 2.32
N MET A 64 3.16 10.08 1.07
CA MET A 64 2.64 11.43 0.77
C MET A 64 1.21 11.61 1.27
N LEU A 65 0.33 10.60 1.12
CA LEU A 65 -1.02 10.62 1.70
C LEU A 65 -0.97 10.76 3.23
N ALA A 66 0.02 10.15 3.86
CA ALA A 66 0.28 10.28 5.30
C ALA A 66 0.89 11.64 5.70
N GLY A 67 1.17 12.55 4.77
CA GLY A 67 1.69 13.89 5.03
C GLY A 67 3.21 14.01 4.98
N GLY A 68 3.93 12.98 4.51
CA GLY A 68 5.36 13.02 4.32
C GLY A 68 5.79 13.48 2.93
N GLU A 69 7.06 13.78 2.77
CA GLU A 69 7.72 14.06 1.49
C GLU A 69 8.67 12.92 1.11
N VAL A 70 8.82 12.68 -0.20
CA VAL A 70 9.67 11.63 -0.75
C VAL A 70 10.83 12.26 -1.50
N ILE A 71 12.07 11.85 -1.16
CA ILE A 71 13.29 12.39 -1.81
C ILE A 71 13.81 11.46 -2.92
N ALA A 72 13.42 10.20 -2.91
CA ALA A 72 13.84 9.21 -3.92
C ALA A 72 12.80 8.11 -4.05
N THR A 73 12.47 7.70 -5.28
CA THR A 73 11.52 6.63 -5.54
C THR A 73 11.74 6.01 -6.92
N ALA A 74 11.04 4.89 -7.20
CA ALA A 74 11.04 4.23 -8.51
C ALA A 74 10.27 5.05 -9.56
N ASP A 75 10.52 4.78 -10.83
CA ASP A 75 9.95 5.52 -11.98
C ASP A 75 8.43 5.41 -12.07
N ASP A 76 7.82 4.33 -11.57
CA ASP A 76 6.37 4.13 -11.51
C ASP A 76 5.64 5.24 -10.72
N ALA A 77 6.33 5.97 -9.84
CA ALA A 77 5.79 7.13 -9.14
C ALA A 77 5.35 8.24 -10.11
N TRP A 78 6.09 8.46 -11.18
CA TRP A 78 5.76 9.41 -12.24
C TRP A 78 4.89 8.79 -13.33
N ASP A 79 5.25 7.59 -13.78
CA ASP A 79 4.65 6.97 -14.96
C ASP A 79 3.25 6.40 -14.70
N ASP A 80 3.05 5.74 -13.54
CA ASP A 80 1.80 5.06 -13.20
C ASP A 80 0.96 5.82 -12.15
N PHE A 81 1.62 6.43 -11.15
CA PHE A 81 0.93 7.12 -10.05
C PHE A 81 0.80 8.63 -10.25
N HIS A 82 1.54 9.21 -11.22
CA HIS A 82 1.52 10.64 -11.55
C HIS A 82 1.68 11.53 -10.31
N LEU A 83 2.60 11.16 -9.41
CA LEU A 83 2.80 11.88 -8.15
C LEU A 83 3.44 13.24 -8.41
N ASP A 84 2.96 14.25 -7.69
CA ASP A 84 3.56 15.59 -7.64
C ASP A 84 4.73 15.58 -6.66
N LEU A 85 5.89 15.16 -7.13
CA LEU A 85 7.12 15.02 -6.35
C LEU A 85 7.96 16.29 -6.44
N PRO A 86 8.83 16.57 -5.43
CA PRO A 86 9.80 17.65 -5.52
C PRO A 86 10.66 17.58 -6.81
N GLU A 87 11.03 18.73 -7.37
CA GLU A 87 11.84 18.79 -8.60
C GLU A 87 13.19 18.08 -8.48
N ASP A 88 13.74 18.00 -7.26
CA ASP A 88 15.00 17.34 -6.92
C ASP A 88 14.82 15.91 -6.44
N ALA A 89 13.61 15.37 -6.49
CA ALA A 89 13.36 13.96 -6.16
C ALA A 89 14.12 13.03 -7.11
N VAL A 90 14.86 12.09 -6.54
CA VAL A 90 15.74 11.19 -7.30
C VAL A 90 14.92 10.04 -7.87
N ASN A 91 14.91 9.90 -9.20
CA ASN A 91 14.38 8.71 -9.87
C ASN A 91 15.42 7.57 -9.75
N LEU A 92 15.02 6.50 -9.05
CA LEU A 92 15.86 5.33 -8.81
C LEU A 92 15.88 4.34 -9.98
N GLY A 93 15.08 4.59 -11.04
CA GLY A 93 14.87 3.67 -12.16
C GLY A 93 13.69 2.73 -11.96
N GLY A 94 13.54 1.77 -12.87
CA GLY A 94 12.42 0.83 -12.86
C GLY A 94 12.37 -0.06 -11.63
N THR A 95 11.18 -0.41 -11.17
CA THR A 95 10.95 -1.24 -9.96
C THR A 95 11.70 -2.58 -9.98
N LYS A 96 12.06 -3.09 -11.17
CA LYS A 96 12.84 -4.32 -11.34
C LYS A 96 14.35 -4.09 -11.42
N HIS A 97 14.80 -2.84 -11.53
CA HIS A 97 16.19 -2.44 -11.77
C HIS A 97 16.53 -1.13 -11.05
N LEU A 98 16.20 -1.05 -9.75
CA LEU A 98 16.51 0.12 -8.93
C LEU A 98 18.02 0.32 -8.77
N SER A 99 18.48 1.57 -8.85
CA SER A 99 19.87 1.94 -8.59
C SER A 99 20.13 2.10 -7.11
N LEU A 100 20.83 1.14 -6.50
CA LEU A 100 21.30 1.24 -5.13
C LEU A 100 22.26 2.41 -4.92
N GLU A 101 23.08 2.73 -5.93
CA GLU A 101 24.02 3.86 -5.88
C GLU A 101 23.27 5.20 -5.76
N LEU A 102 22.24 5.43 -6.57
CA LEU A 102 21.41 6.62 -6.49
C LEU A 102 20.65 6.69 -5.17
N LEU A 103 20.11 5.56 -4.70
CA LEU A 103 19.44 5.49 -3.40
C LEU A 103 20.35 5.93 -2.26
N LEU A 104 21.55 5.37 -2.16
CA LEU A 104 22.49 5.73 -1.11
C LEU A 104 23.05 7.15 -1.26
N SER A 105 23.24 7.61 -2.51
CA SER A 105 23.67 8.99 -2.80
C SER A 105 22.61 10.03 -2.40
N ALA A 106 21.32 9.66 -2.41
CA ALA A 106 20.23 10.49 -1.93
C ALA A 106 20.24 10.64 -0.40
N GLN A 107 21.03 9.85 0.32
CA GLN A 107 21.19 9.90 1.78
C GLN A 107 19.84 9.84 2.53
N PRO A 108 19.02 8.81 2.32
CA PRO A 108 17.79 8.67 3.07
C PRO A 108 18.07 8.37 4.55
N ASP A 109 17.17 8.81 5.42
CA ASP A 109 17.16 8.49 6.85
C ASP A 109 16.05 7.49 7.23
N PHE A 110 15.18 7.14 6.25
CA PHE A 110 14.20 6.07 6.32
C PHE A 110 13.89 5.53 4.91
N ILE A 111 13.71 4.23 4.79
CA ILE A 111 13.39 3.56 3.52
C ILE A 111 12.15 2.69 3.67
N LEU A 112 11.17 2.87 2.75
CA LEU A 112 10.02 2.00 2.58
C LEU A 112 10.26 1.03 1.42
N ALA A 113 10.21 -0.27 1.70
CA ALA A 113 10.49 -1.34 0.74
C ALA A 113 9.37 -2.39 0.73
N SER A 114 9.29 -3.19 -0.32
CA SER A 114 8.28 -4.23 -0.49
C SER A 114 8.88 -5.62 -0.39
N THR A 115 8.22 -6.52 0.34
CA THR A 115 8.56 -7.96 0.36
C THR A 115 8.22 -8.65 -0.98
N ASN A 116 7.27 -8.08 -1.75
CA ASN A 116 6.78 -8.66 -3.01
C ASN A 116 7.57 -8.23 -4.24
N THR A 117 8.52 -7.33 -4.08
CA THR A 117 9.36 -6.87 -5.18
C THR A 117 10.74 -7.52 -5.05
N ARG A 118 11.04 -8.43 -5.98
CA ARG A 118 12.29 -9.19 -5.97
C ARG A 118 13.51 -8.30 -5.80
N GLN A 119 13.59 -7.19 -6.54
CA GLN A 119 14.71 -6.24 -6.45
C GLN A 119 14.87 -5.65 -5.04
N ASN A 120 13.77 -5.34 -4.36
CA ASN A 120 13.81 -4.83 -2.97
C ASN A 120 14.40 -5.86 -2.01
N MET A 121 14.03 -7.15 -2.18
CA MET A 121 14.55 -8.23 -1.37
C MET A 121 16.03 -8.55 -1.67
N GLU A 122 16.45 -8.44 -2.91
CA GLU A 122 17.86 -8.60 -3.31
C GLU A 122 18.77 -7.50 -2.70
N MET A 123 18.21 -6.31 -2.43
CA MET A 123 18.94 -5.21 -1.80
C MET A 123 18.94 -5.27 -0.26
N GLN A 124 18.17 -6.16 0.37
CA GLN A 124 17.91 -6.18 1.81
C GLN A 124 19.19 -6.20 2.64
N GLU A 125 20.09 -7.18 2.42
CA GLU A 125 21.33 -7.34 3.19
C GLU A 125 22.21 -6.08 3.10
N THR A 126 22.31 -5.49 1.92
CA THR A 126 23.08 -4.26 1.72
C THR A 126 22.47 -3.08 2.47
N LEU A 127 21.15 -2.89 2.36
CA LEU A 127 20.45 -1.80 3.04
C LEU A 127 20.56 -1.93 4.57
N GLU A 128 20.39 -3.13 5.12
CA GLU A 128 20.54 -3.39 6.55
C GLU A 128 21.96 -3.05 7.04
N SER A 129 22.98 -3.29 6.22
CA SER A 129 24.39 -2.98 6.57
C SER A 129 24.67 -1.48 6.67
N THR A 130 23.82 -0.63 6.10
CA THR A 130 23.98 0.84 6.16
C THR A 130 23.63 1.43 7.52
N GLY A 131 22.84 0.73 8.32
CA GLY A 131 22.28 1.23 9.58
C GLY A 131 21.11 2.21 9.38
N ILE A 132 20.65 2.47 8.15
CA ILE A 132 19.45 3.24 7.86
C ILE A 132 18.23 2.39 8.22
N PRO A 133 17.24 2.90 8.97
CA PRO A 133 15.98 2.20 9.18
C PRO A 133 15.30 1.87 7.84
N VAL A 134 15.04 0.58 7.61
CA VAL A 134 14.32 0.09 6.43
C VAL A 134 13.13 -0.73 6.91
N ALA A 135 11.94 -0.41 6.44
CA ALA A 135 10.73 -1.17 6.71
C ALA A 135 10.24 -1.85 5.44
N TYR A 136 9.96 -3.15 5.54
CA TYR A 136 9.45 -3.96 4.44
C TYR A 136 7.97 -4.26 4.66
N PHE A 137 7.15 -3.97 3.64
CA PHE A 137 5.72 -4.18 3.69
C PHE A 137 5.25 -5.12 2.58
N ASP A 138 4.25 -5.92 2.94
CA ASP A 138 3.47 -6.75 2.04
C ASP A 138 2.06 -6.16 1.94
N VAL A 139 1.68 -5.68 0.75
CA VAL A 139 0.37 -5.05 0.54
C VAL A 139 -0.32 -5.73 -0.62
N PHE A 140 -1.32 -6.55 -0.34
CA PHE A 140 -2.15 -7.23 -1.34
C PHE A 140 -3.61 -6.83 -1.26
N ASP A 141 -4.09 -6.52 -0.05
CA ASP A 141 -5.48 -6.18 0.21
C ASP A 141 -5.61 -4.81 0.89
N PHE A 142 -6.84 -4.47 1.24
CA PHE A 142 -7.13 -3.18 1.87
C PHE A 142 -6.65 -3.11 3.32
N ASP A 143 -6.69 -4.20 4.06
CA ASP A 143 -6.23 -4.24 5.45
C ASP A 143 -4.72 -4.02 5.55
N ASP A 144 -3.96 -4.56 4.62
CA ASP A 144 -2.52 -4.31 4.48
C ASP A 144 -2.24 -2.83 4.19
N TYR A 145 -3.01 -2.22 3.27
CA TYR A 145 -2.91 -0.79 2.98
C TYR A 145 -3.22 0.06 4.23
N LEU A 146 -4.29 -0.27 4.97
CA LEU A 146 -4.63 0.42 6.20
C LEU A 146 -3.52 0.34 7.25
N ARG A 147 -2.90 -0.82 7.39
CA ARG A 147 -1.78 -1.02 8.30
C ARG A 147 -0.58 -0.15 7.93
N LEU A 148 -0.20 -0.14 6.65
CA LEU A 148 0.89 0.71 6.15
C LEU A 148 0.57 2.19 6.35
N LEU A 149 -0.63 2.64 5.95
CA LEU A 149 -1.07 4.03 6.11
C LEU A 149 -1.05 4.46 7.58
N LYS A 150 -1.53 3.60 8.49
CA LYS A 150 -1.54 3.88 9.94
C LYS A 150 -0.13 4.10 10.48
N ILE A 151 0.82 3.24 10.11
CA ILE A 151 2.22 3.38 10.52
C ILE A 151 2.79 4.69 9.97
N CYS A 152 2.56 4.98 8.69
CA CYS A 152 3.04 6.21 8.06
C CYS A 152 2.47 7.47 8.74
N THR A 153 1.14 7.50 9.04
CA THR A 153 0.52 8.66 9.70
C THR A 153 1.00 8.85 11.14
N GLN A 154 1.34 7.78 11.85
CA GLN A 154 1.96 7.87 13.17
C GLN A 154 3.37 8.46 13.10
N ILE A 155 4.19 8.05 12.12
CA ILE A 155 5.55 8.56 11.94
C ILE A 155 5.54 10.04 11.57
N THR A 156 4.63 10.46 10.69
CA THR A 156 4.51 11.86 10.25
C THR A 156 3.81 12.74 11.29
N GLY A 157 3.09 12.15 12.26
CA GLY A 157 2.25 12.87 13.22
C GLY A 157 0.97 13.45 12.61
N CYS A 158 0.55 12.98 11.43
CA CYS A 158 -0.65 13.42 10.70
C CYS A 158 -1.76 12.36 10.80
N GLU A 159 -2.13 11.97 12.03
CA GLU A 159 -3.08 10.87 12.25
C GLU A 159 -4.49 11.15 11.72
N ASP A 160 -4.89 12.42 11.56
CA ASP A 160 -6.13 12.84 10.91
C ASP A 160 -6.23 12.38 9.45
N ARG A 161 -5.10 12.20 8.77
CA ARG A 161 -5.05 11.69 7.40
C ARG A 161 -5.43 10.21 7.32
N TYR A 162 -5.25 9.45 8.40
CA TYR A 162 -5.76 8.08 8.47
C TYR A 162 -7.31 8.03 8.40
N GLU A 163 -8.00 9.01 8.99
CA GLU A 163 -9.46 9.10 8.86
C GLU A 163 -9.86 9.37 7.40
N THR A 164 -9.16 10.28 6.73
CA THR A 164 -9.47 10.68 5.35
C THR A 164 -9.18 9.58 4.34
N TYR A 165 -7.99 8.97 4.40
CA TYR A 165 -7.51 8.05 3.37
C TYR A 165 -7.61 6.57 3.78
N GLY A 166 -7.97 6.29 5.03
CA GLY A 166 -8.20 4.95 5.55
C GLY A 166 -9.67 4.72 5.89
N THR A 167 -10.15 5.30 7.00
CA THR A 167 -11.50 5.03 7.55
C THR A 167 -12.63 5.43 6.58
N ALA A 168 -12.49 6.56 5.89
CA ALA A 168 -13.48 6.97 4.89
C ALA A 168 -13.55 5.97 3.73
N VAL A 169 -12.40 5.54 3.21
CA VAL A 169 -12.31 4.53 2.15
C VAL A 169 -12.88 3.18 2.60
N GLN A 170 -12.61 2.76 3.86
CA GLN A 170 -13.25 1.56 4.44
C GLN A 170 -14.78 1.66 4.39
N THR A 171 -15.32 2.82 4.74
CA THR A 171 -16.77 3.04 4.72
C THR A 171 -17.35 2.92 3.31
N GLU A 172 -16.63 3.40 2.29
CA GLU A 172 -17.01 3.24 0.89
C GLU A 172 -17.02 1.75 0.48
N ILE A 173 -15.97 1.02 0.83
CA ILE A 173 -15.85 -0.43 0.55
C ILE A 173 -16.98 -1.20 1.23
N ASP A 174 -17.24 -0.94 2.51
CA ASP A 174 -18.29 -1.61 3.28
C ASP A 174 -19.67 -1.40 2.65
N ALA A 175 -19.93 -0.19 2.14
CA ALA A 175 -21.17 0.12 1.44
C ALA A 175 -21.31 -0.70 0.14
N VAL A 176 -20.23 -0.84 -0.64
CA VAL A 176 -20.22 -1.64 -1.87
C VAL A 176 -20.40 -3.13 -1.57
N ILE A 177 -19.70 -3.66 -0.56
CA ILE A 177 -19.85 -5.06 -0.11
C ILE A 177 -21.30 -5.32 0.36
N ALA A 178 -21.92 -4.37 1.05
CA ALA A 178 -23.32 -4.50 1.46
C ALA A 178 -24.29 -4.56 0.25
N GLN A 179 -24.02 -3.78 -0.80
CA GLN A 179 -24.77 -3.84 -2.07
C GLN A 179 -24.61 -5.20 -2.75
N SER A 180 -23.37 -5.71 -2.85
CA SER A 180 -23.10 -7.04 -3.40
C SER A 180 -23.83 -8.15 -2.62
N LYS A 181 -23.75 -8.13 -1.29
CA LYS A 181 -24.51 -9.06 -0.43
C LYS A 181 -26.03 -8.98 -0.66
N GLN A 182 -26.56 -7.80 -0.96
CA GLN A 182 -27.99 -7.66 -1.27
C GLN A 182 -28.31 -8.24 -2.66
N ARG A 183 -27.47 -8.03 -3.67
CA ARG A 183 -27.59 -8.63 -5.00
C ARG A 183 -27.62 -10.16 -4.92
N LEU A 184 -26.70 -10.74 -4.16
CA LEU A 184 -26.56 -12.19 -3.99
C LEU A 184 -27.68 -12.86 -3.19
N LYS A 185 -28.65 -12.12 -2.63
CA LYS A 185 -29.87 -12.72 -2.07
C LYS A 185 -30.87 -13.19 -3.14
N THR A 186 -30.76 -12.63 -4.35
CA THR A 186 -31.69 -12.88 -5.46
C THR A 186 -31.01 -13.38 -6.72
N GLN A 187 -29.69 -13.32 -6.78
CA GLN A 187 -28.86 -13.79 -7.89
C GLN A 187 -27.88 -14.84 -7.39
N GLU A 188 -27.48 -15.74 -8.24
CA GLU A 188 -26.38 -16.67 -7.97
C GLU A 188 -25.04 -15.92 -7.91
N ALA A 189 -24.07 -16.51 -7.22
CA ALA A 189 -22.71 -15.99 -7.16
C ALA A 189 -22.08 -16.08 -8.56
N PRO A 190 -21.63 -14.96 -9.17
CA PRO A 190 -21.09 -15.01 -10.52
C PRO A 190 -19.76 -15.76 -10.55
N SER A 191 -19.60 -16.62 -11.53
CA SER A 191 -18.35 -17.30 -11.82
C SER A 191 -17.44 -16.38 -12.64
N VAL A 192 -16.16 -16.31 -12.28
CA VAL A 192 -15.23 -15.38 -12.93
C VAL A 192 -13.94 -16.07 -13.34
N LEU A 193 -13.36 -15.60 -14.44
CA LEU A 193 -12.00 -15.90 -14.85
C LEU A 193 -11.16 -14.62 -14.73
N PHE A 194 -10.11 -14.68 -13.92
CA PHE A 194 -9.16 -13.58 -13.80
C PHE A 194 -7.87 -13.88 -14.56
N LEU A 195 -7.54 -13.02 -15.53
CA LEU A 195 -6.35 -13.11 -16.38
C LEU A 195 -5.40 -11.94 -16.11
N ARG A 196 -4.13 -12.24 -16.02
CA ARG A 196 -3.05 -11.27 -16.11
C ARG A 196 -2.38 -11.39 -17.46
N ALA A 197 -2.34 -10.30 -18.24
CA ALA A 197 -1.85 -10.30 -19.61
C ALA A 197 -0.73 -9.28 -19.83
N SER A 198 0.23 -9.65 -20.64
CA SER A 198 1.30 -8.79 -21.17
C SER A 198 1.31 -8.85 -22.69
N ALA A 199 2.18 -8.08 -23.34
CA ALA A 199 2.37 -8.13 -24.80
C ALA A 199 2.93 -9.47 -25.32
N SER A 200 3.20 -10.46 -24.45
CA SER A 200 3.81 -11.75 -24.84
C SER A 200 3.26 -12.96 -24.08
N ALA A 201 2.40 -12.76 -23.08
CA ALA A 201 1.89 -13.86 -22.28
C ALA A 201 0.54 -13.53 -21.62
N VAL A 202 -0.27 -14.57 -21.40
CA VAL A 202 -1.49 -14.52 -20.58
C VAL A 202 -1.38 -15.58 -19.49
N HIS A 203 -1.70 -15.20 -18.25
CA HIS A 203 -1.68 -16.11 -17.10
C HIS A 203 -3.01 -16.03 -16.36
N VAL A 204 -3.53 -17.18 -15.96
CA VAL A 204 -4.66 -17.26 -15.04
C VAL A 204 -4.20 -16.88 -13.64
N LYS A 205 -5.06 -16.20 -12.87
CA LYS A 205 -4.86 -15.85 -11.47
C LYS A 205 -6.03 -16.34 -10.62
N ASN A 206 -5.71 -16.86 -9.44
CA ASN A 206 -6.70 -17.12 -8.39
C ASN A 206 -7.04 -15.84 -7.61
N SER A 207 -7.84 -15.98 -6.59
CA SER A 207 -8.29 -14.85 -5.74
C SER A 207 -7.28 -14.45 -4.66
N GLU A 208 -6.13 -15.12 -4.54
CA GLU A 208 -5.19 -14.88 -3.45
C GLU A 208 -3.97 -14.06 -3.87
N GLY A 209 -3.53 -13.15 -3.00
CA GLY A 209 -2.30 -12.38 -3.14
C GLY A 209 -2.31 -11.38 -4.31
N VAL A 210 -3.48 -10.95 -4.76
CA VAL A 210 -3.65 -10.01 -5.88
C VAL A 210 -4.89 -9.12 -5.67
N VAL A 211 -4.74 -7.82 -5.92
CA VAL A 211 -5.77 -6.80 -5.68
C VAL A 211 -7.14 -7.18 -6.24
N LEU A 212 -7.23 -7.44 -7.54
CA LEU A 212 -8.53 -7.76 -8.17
C LEU A 212 -9.11 -9.07 -7.65
N GLY A 213 -8.26 -10.06 -7.35
CA GLY A 213 -8.71 -11.35 -6.80
C GLY A 213 -9.39 -11.17 -5.45
N ASP A 214 -8.82 -10.37 -4.56
CA ASP A 214 -9.41 -10.05 -3.26
C ASP A 214 -10.74 -9.29 -3.40
N ILE A 215 -10.81 -8.28 -4.28
CA ILE A 215 -12.05 -7.54 -4.57
C ILE A 215 -13.15 -8.49 -5.06
N LEU A 216 -12.86 -9.34 -6.05
CA LEU A 216 -13.82 -10.31 -6.59
C LEU A 216 -14.34 -11.26 -5.52
N LYS A 217 -13.44 -11.79 -4.66
CA LYS A 217 -13.78 -12.66 -3.54
C LYS A 217 -14.69 -11.94 -2.53
N ASN A 218 -14.37 -10.71 -2.15
CA ASN A 218 -15.14 -9.93 -1.19
C ASN A 218 -16.52 -9.51 -1.72
N LEU A 219 -16.66 -9.39 -3.04
CA LEU A 219 -17.93 -9.16 -3.74
C LEU A 219 -18.70 -10.47 -4.02
N GLY A 220 -18.19 -11.61 -3.51
CA GLY A 220 -18.88 -12.90 -3.55
C GLY A 220 -18.82 -13.60 -4.90
N CYS A 221 -17.85 -13.29 -5.75
CA CYS A 221 -17.58 -14.03 -6.98
C CYS A 221 -16.90 -15.39 -6.68
N VAL A 222 -17.07 -16.33 -7.59
CA VAL A 222 -16.38 -17.63 -7.57
C VAL A 222 -15.35 -17.63 -8.71
N ASN A 223 -14.07 -17.46 -8.37
CA ASN A 223 -13.00 -17.56 -9.36
C ASN A 223 -12.76 -19.04 -9.70
N ILE A 224 -12.89 -19.40 -10.98
CA ILE A 224 -12.75 -20.78 -11.45
C ILE A 224 -11.36 -21.37 -11.14
N ALA A 225 -10.34 -20.53 -11.02
CA ALA A 225 -8.97 -20.95 -10.69
C ALA A 225 -8.74 -21.22 -9.21
N ASP A 226 -9.66 -20.84 -8.31
CA ASP A 226 -9.53 -21.13 -6.86
C ASP A 226 -9.68 -22.63 -6.55
N SER A 227 -10.42 -23.34 -7.39
CA SER A 227 -10.67 -24.80 -7.25
C SER A 227 -9.86 -25.64 -8.23
N ASP A 228 -9.18 -25.06 -9.22
CA ASP A 228 -8.40 -25.77 -10.23
C ASP A 228 -6.97 -25.22 -10.35
N ALA A 229 -6.06 -25.77 -9.55
CA ALA A 229 -4.65 -25.36 -9.56
C ALA A 229 -3.96 -25.58 -10.91
N THR A 230 -4.49 -26.47 -11.78
CA THR A 230 -3.90 -26.73 -13.09
C THR A 230 -4.06 -25.53 -14.04
N LEU A 231 -5.09 -24.70 -13.83
CA LEU A 231 -5.28 -23.46 -14.57
C LEU A 231 -4.20 -22.42 -14.26
N LEU A 232 -3.63 -22.44 -13.05
CA LEU A 232 -2.56 -21.52 -12.63
C LEU A 232 -1.21 -21.88 -13.28
N GLU A 233 -1.00 -23.16 -13.57
CA GLU A 233 0.23 -23.65 -14.21
C GLU A 233 0.19 -23.48 -15.73
N ASN A 234 -0.97 -23.79 -16.33
CA ASN A 234 -1.17 -23.75 -17.76
C ASN A 234 -2.57 -23.25 -18.09
N LEU A 235 -2.67 -22.22 -18.93
CA LEU A 235 -3.95 -21.75 -19.43
C LEU A 235 -4.55 -22.83 -20.36
N SER A 236 -5.46 -23.66 -19.84
CA SER A 236 -6.17 -24.68 -20.60
C SER A 236 -7.52 -24.17 -21.05
N ILE A 237 -7.68 -24.01 -22.37
CA ILE A 237 -8.94 -23.55 -22.98
C ILE A 237 -10.06 -24.56 -22.71
N GLU A 238 -9.77 -25.87 -22.72
CA GLU A 238 -10.74 -26.91 -22.46
C GLU A 238 -11.32 -26.80 -21.04
N ARG A 239 -10.47 -26.54 -20.05
CA ARG A 239 -10.89 -26.33 -18.66
C ARG A 239 -11.72 -25.07 -18.48
N ILE A 240 -11.33 -23.98 -19.16
CA ILE A 240 -12.08 -22.72 -19.14
C ILE A 240 -13.45 -22.92 -19.79
N LEU A 241 -13.54 -23.67 -20.90
CA LEU A 241 -14.81 -23.99 -21.54
C LEU A 241 -15.71 -24.89 -20.70
N GLU A 242 -15.12 -25.85 -19.96
CA GLU A 242 -15.85 -26.72 -19.03
C GLU A 242 -16.44 -25.91 -17.85
N ALA A 243 -15.68 -24.94 -17.33
CA ALA A 243 -16.11 -24.06 -16.24
C ALA A 243 -17.06 -22.96 -16.68
N ASP A 244 -17.01 -22.54 -17.95
CA ASP A 244 -17.84 -21.53 -18.63
C ASP A 244 -18.14 -20.28 -17.76
N PRO A 245 -17.13 -19.46 -17.44
CA PRO A 245 -17.29 -18.31 -16.53
C PRO A 245 -18.27 -17.27 -17.07
N ASP A 246 -19.02 -16.62 -16.15
CA ASP A 246 -19.96 -15.53 -16.46
C ASP A 246 -19.23 -14.24 -16.84
N PHE A 247 -18.05 -14.00 -16.25
CA PHE A 247 -17.23 -12.81 -16.49
C PHE A 247 -15.76 -13.16 -16.68
N ILE A 248 -15.07 -12.37 -17.50
CA ILE A 248 -13.62 -12.45 -17.70
C ILE A 248 -13.02 -11.08 -17.43
N PHE A 249 -12.13 -11.02 -16.45
CA PHE A 249 -11.40 -9.82 -16.09
C PHE A 249 -9.93 -9.96 -16.52
N ILE A 250 -9.42 -8.97 -17.23
CA ILE A 250 -8.06 -8.96 -17.78
C ILE A 250 -7.31 -7.76 -17.24
N VAL A 251 -6.29 -7.99 -16.43
CA VAL A 251 -5.41 -6.95 -15.88
C VAL A 251 -4.10 -6.93 -16.65
N GLN A 252 -3.72 -5.75 -17.10
CA GLN A 252 -2.45 -5.55 -17.79
C GLN A 252 -1.25 -5.73 -16.85
N GLN A 253 -0.22 -6.42 -17.35
CA GLN A 253 1.10 -6.51 -16.74
C GLN A 253 2.14 -5.84 -17.65
N GLY A 254 2.97 -4.95 -17.05
CA GLY A 254 3.95 -4.14 -17.80
C GLY A 254 3.31 -2.90 -18.45
N ASP A 255 4.09 -2.18 -19.28
CA ASP A 255 3.76 -0.81 -19.70
C ASP A 255 3.25 -0.71 -21.16
N ASN A 256 3.21 -1.84 -21.87
CA ASN A 256 2.73 -1.90 -23.26
C ASN A 256 1.25 -2.28 -23.34
N ALA A 257 0.35 -1.33 -23.10
CA ALA A 257 -1.10 -1.55 -23.12
C ALA A 257 -1.61 -2.00 -24.49
N GLU A 258 -1.16 -1.35 -25.56
CA GLU A 258 -1.59 -1.69 -26.92
C GLU A 258 -1.11 -3.09 -27.34
N GLY A 259 0.18 -3.40 -27.05
CA GLY A 259 0.73 -4.72 -27.29
C GLY A 259 0.02 -5.80 -26.48
N THR A 260 -0.37 -5.51 -25.24
CA THR A 260 -1.13 -6.45 -24.42
C THR A 260 -2.51 -6.72 -25.00
N LYS A 261 -3.25 -5.68 -25.42
CA LYS A 261 -4.55 -5.86 -26.06
C LYS A 261 -4.44 -6.65 -27.37
N ALA A 262 -3.45 -6.30 -28.20
CA ALA A 262 -3.21 -7.00 -29.48
C ALA A 262 -2.88 -8.48 -29.23
N TYR A 263 -2.02 -8.78 -28.26
CA TYR A 263 -1.66 -10.15 -27.91
C TYR A 263 -2.87 -10.96 -27.42
N VAL A 264 -3.68 -10.38 -26.52
CA VAL A 264 -4.90 -11.03 -26.02
C VAL A 264 -5.88 -11.28 -27.18
N GLN A 265 -6.10 -10.29 -28.04
CA GLN A 265 -6.99 -10.46 -29.20
C GLN A 265 -6.50 -11.56 -30.15
N GLN A 266 -5.21 -11.60 -30.47
CA GLN A 266 -4.62 -12.66 -31.29
C GLN A 266 -4.79 -14.01 -30.60
N PHE A 267 -4.45 -14.12 -29.31
CA PHE A 267 -4.60 -15.34 -28.51
C PHE A 267 -6.04 -15.86 -28.54
N LEU A 268 -7.05 -14.98 -28.36
CA LEU A 268 -8.46 -15.33 -28.39
C LEU A 268 -8.91 -15.77 -29.80
N GLN A 269 -8.39 -15.14 -30.87
CA GLN A 269 -8.69 -15.51 -32.27
C GLN A 269 -8.11 -16.87 -32.67
N GLU A 270 -6.95 -17.23 -32.15
CA GLU A 270 -6.31 -18.52 -32.37
C GLU A 270 -7.06 -19.69 -31.71
N HIS A 271 -7.97 -19.39 -30.76
CA HIS A 271 -8.80 -20.37 -30.08
C HIS A 271 -10.30 -20.16 -30.37
N PRO A 272 -10.83 -20.66 -31.51
CA PRO A 272 -12.24 -20.42 -31.90
C PRO A 272 -13.27 -20.86 -30.84
N ALA A 273 -12.92 -21.81 -29.98
CA ALA A 273 -13.75 -22.26 -28.87
C ALA A 273 -14.00 -21.15 -27.82
N TRP A 274 -13.11 -20.14 -27.73
CA TRP A 274 -13.28 -19.00 -26.86
C TRP A 274 -14.58 -18.23 -27.13
N ALA A 275 -14.97 -18.08 -28.39
CA ALA A 275 -16.22 -17.42 -28.77
C ALA A 275 -17.48 -18.16 -28.28
N GLN A 276 -17.33 -19.37 -27.73
CA GLN A 276 -18.44 -20.14 -27.17
C GLN A 276 -18.69 -19.89 -25.70
N LEU A 277 -17.74 -19.25 -24.99
CA LEU A 277 -17.91 -18.87 -23.58
C LEU A 277 -19.09 -17.95 -23.36
N THR A 278 -19.82 -18.17 -22.27
CA THR A 278 -20.93 -17.31 -21.84
C THR A 278 -20.49 -15.87 -21.65
N ALA A 279 -19.35 -15.64 -21.00
CA ALA A 279 -18.79 -14.29 -20.85
C ALA A 279 -18.55 -13.58 -22.18
N VAL A 280 -18.05 -14.29 -23.20
CA VAL A 280 -17.77 -13.69 -24.53
C VAL A 280 -19.06 -13.38 -25.29
N LYS A 281 -20.06 -14.27 -25.24
CA LYS A 281 -21.34 -14.07 -25.89
C LYS A 281 -22.15 -12.91 -25.33
N ASN A 282 -21.94 -12.62 -24.04
CA ASN A 282 -22.65 -11.57 -23.30
C ASN A 282 -21.85 -10.27 -23.21
N ASP A 283 -20.71 -10.14 -23.91
CA ASP A 283 -19.79 -9.00 -23.84
C ASP A 283 -19.20 -8.74 -22.44
N ASN A 284 -19.14 -9.77 -21.58
CA ASN A 284 -18.64 -9.72 -20.21
C ASN A 284 -17.11 -9.97 -20.13
N VAL A 285 -16.34 -9.38 -21.04
CA VAL A 285 -14.89 -9.44 -21.07
C VAL A 285 -14.31 -8.04 -20.87
N PHE A 286 -13.67 -7.81 -19.73
CA PHE A 286 -13.27 -6.48 -19.30
C PHE A 286 -11.75 -6.35 -19.17
N PHE A 287 -11.18 -5.34 -19.83
CA PHE A 287 -9.81 -4.90 -19.59
C PHE A 287 -9.82 -3.88 -18.44
N MET A 288 -9.21 -4.27 -17.33
CA MET A 288 -9.21 -3.50 -16.11
C MET A 288 -8.05 -2.52 -16.05
N GLU A 289 -8.28 -1.35 -15.46
CA GLU A 289 -7.27 -0.30 -15.30
C GLU A 289 -6.08 -0.77 -14.47
N LYS A 290 -4.85 -0.64 -15.01
CA LYS A 290 -3.61 -1.10 -14.37
C LYS A 290 -3.40 -0.45 -12.99
N SER A 291 -3.64 0.85 -12.86
CA SER A 291 -3.43 1.61 -11.62
C SER A 291 -4.33 1.13 -10.47
N LEU A 292 -5.55 0.66 -10.77
CA LEU A 292 -6.50 0.17 -9.78
C LEU A 292 -6.39 -1.33 -9.49
N PHE A 293 -6.02 -2.14 -10.49
CA PHE A 293 -6.15 -3.60 -10.40
C PHE A 293 -4.85 -4.37 -10.63
N GLY A 294 -3.86 -3.73 -11.24
CA GLY A 294 -2.53 -4.31 -11.48
C GLY A 294 -1.47 -3.83 -10.51
N LEU A 295 -1.68 -2.65 -9.94
CA LEU A 295 -0.87 -2.02 -8.92
C LEU A 295 -1.63 -1.97 -7.59
N LYS A 296 -1.25 -1.06 -6.68
CA LYS A 296 -1.94 -0.87 -5.39
C LYS A 296 -2.83 0.37 -5.48
N PRO A 297 -4.16 0.24 -5.33
CA PRO A 297 -5.10 1.37 -5.47
C PRO A 297 -4.91 2.47 -4.43
N ASN A 298 -4.35 2.14 -3.27
CA ASN A 298 -4.17 3.04 -2.14
C ASN A 298 -5.50 3.71 -1.73
N HIS A 299 -5.59 5.03 -1.71
CA HIS A 299 -6.83 5.75 -1.37
C HIS A 299 -7.99 5.54 -2.37
N ARG A 300 -7.73 4.88 -3.53
CA ARG A 300 -8.74 4.57 -4.54
C ARG A 300 -9.35 3.15 -4.41
N TRP A 301 -9.11 2.45 -3.30
CA TRP A 301 -9.70 1.13 -3.08
C TRP A 301 -11.23 1.16 -3.19
N GLY A 302 -11.91 2.19 -2.62
CA GLY A 302 -13.36 2.35 -2.73
C GLY A 302 -13.85 2.42 -4.18
N GLU A 303 -13.14 3.18 -5.02
CA GLU A 303 -13.39 3.28 -6.47
C GLU A 303 -13.21 1.92 -7.16
N ALA A 304 -12.16 1.17 -6.81
CA ALA A 304 -11.91 -0.15 -7.39
C ALA A 304 -13.05 -1.14 -7.07
N TYR A 305 -13.51 -1.18 -5.82
CA TYR A 305 -14.67 -1.99 -5.43
C TYR A 305 -15.95 -1.57 -6.15
N ALA A 306 -16.22 -0.27 -6.22
CA ALA A 306 -17.41 0.27 -6.88
C ALA A 306 -17.46 -0.07 -8.37
N MET A 307 -16.32 0.04 -9.06
CA MET A 307 -16.19 -0.30 -10.48
C MET A 307 -16.49 -1.78 -10.74
N VAL A 308 -15.95 -2.69 -9.93
CA VAL A 308 -16.20 -4.13 -10.10
C VAL A 308 -17.66 -4.46 -9.81
N GLU A 309 -18.27 -3.94 -8.74
CA GLU A 309 -19.68 -4.19 -8.42
C GLU A 309 -20.62 -3.62 -9.52
N GLU A 310 -20.27 -2.48 -10.13
CA GLU A 310 -21.00 -1.94 -11.25
C GLU A 310 -20.98 -2.89 -12.47
N ILE A 311 -19.82 -3.44 -12.79
CA ILE A 311 -19.68 -4.46 -13.86
C ILE A 311 -20.54 -5.68 -13.54
N LEU A 312 -20.44 -6.24 -12.33
CA LEU A 312 -21.16 -7.43 -11.93
C LEU A 312 -22.68 -7.25 -11.88
N ARG A 313 -23.16 -6.03 -11.73
CA ARG A 313 -24.57 -5.71 -11.69
C ARG A 313 -25.17 -5.52 -13.08
N ASN A 314 -24.37 -5.09 -14.07
CA ASN A 314 -24.83 -4.73 -15.41
C ASN A 314 -24.65 -5.86 -16.44
N GLY A 315 -23.82 -6.86 -16.15
CA GLY A 315 -23.63 -8.07 -16.95
C GLY A 315 -24.48 -9.22 -16.42
#